data_58e1ddfe96a8db77063501469a865f4b
#
_entry.id   58e1ddfe96a8db77063501469a865f4b
#
_cell.length_a   1.000
_cell.length_b   1.000
_cell.length_c   1.000
_cell.angle_alpha   90.00
_cell.angle_beta   90.00
_cell.angle_gamma   90.00
#
_symmetry.space_group_name_H-M   'P 1'
#
loop_
_entity.id
_entity.type
_entity.pdbx_description
1 polymer ?
#
loop_
_entity_poly.entity_id
_entity_poly.type
_entity_poly.pdbx_seq_one_letter_code
_entity_poly.pdbx_strand_id
1 'polypeptide(L)'
;VPCTVFADTDVSAVTDGEVEELSIEEDFSDGTDSISALANALADKTVSDVAEYQEAKAEAEEIAQKRLEAEAAAEAARKAGEERKAGEEAARKAEEARVAKRQEIADFALQFVGNPYVYGGTSLTNGADCSGFVMSVFSQFGYELPRVAAAQCAASQKKSVEDIEVGDLVFYGDGGIDHVALYIGDGKIVHASTAATGI
;
A
#
# COMPACT_ATOMS: atom_id res chain seq x y z
N VAL A 1 28.37 15.40 9.76
CA VAL A 1 29.82 15.17 9.62
C VAL A 1 30.33 14.58 10.90
N PRO A 2 30.86 13.38 10.93
CA PRO A 2 32.29 13.20 10.85
C PRO A 2 32.72 12.11 9.86
N CYS A 3 33.82 12.41 9.20
CA CYS A 3 34.64 11.56 8.40
C CYS A 3 35.40 10.60 9.31
N THR A 4 35.31 9.28 9.06
CA THR A 4 36.21 8.31 9.69
C THR A 4 37.05 7.71 8.58
N VAL A 5 38.31 8.07 8.62
CA VAL A 5 39.40 7.52 7.80
C VAL A 5 39.73 6.15 8.39
N PHE A 6 39.65 5.10 7.59
CA PHE A 6 40.26 3.82 7.96
C PHE A 6 41.70 3.79 7.52
N ALA A 7 42.55 3.65 8.52
CA ALA A 7 43.97 3.52 8.41
C ALA A 7 44.38 2.19 7.74
N ASP A 8 45.53 2.29 7.07
CA ASP A 8 46.34 1.23 6.53
C ASP A 8 46.37 -0.05 7.39
N THR A 9 45.98 -1.17 6.78
CA THR A 9 46.43 -2.46 7.29
C THR A 9 47.77 -2.80 6.67
N ASP A 10 48.76 -2.64 7.48
CA ASP A 10 50.13 -3.10 7.36
C ASP A 10 50.19 -4.57 6.89
N VAL A 11 50.67 -4.74 5.66
CA VAL A 11 51.01 -6.09 5.13
C VAL A 11 52.46 -6.33 5.38
N SER A 12 52.81 -6.62 6.64
CA SER A 12 54.12 -7.10 6.99
C SER A 12 54.04 -8.21 8.04
N ALA A 13 53.74 -9.42 7.57
CA ALA A 13 54.10 -10.64 8.25
C ALA A 13 54.27 -11.76 7.22
N VAL A 14 55.26 -11.64 6.38
CA VAL A 14 55.85 -12.84 5.81
C VAL A 14 56.78 -13.42 6.89
N THR A 15 56.25 -14.36 7.63
CA THR A 15 57.05 -15.16 8.55
C THR A 15 58.01 -16.01 7.73
N ASP A 16 59.29 -15.88 8.06
CA ASP A 16 60.35 -16.76 7.64
C ASP A 16 59.95 -18.21 7.81
N GLY A 17 59.63 -18.87 6.69
CA GLY A 17 59.63 -20.32 6.61
C GLY A 17 61.06 -20.80 6.55
N GLU A 18 61.44 -21.55 7.53
CA GLU A 18 62.70 -22.26 7.57
C GLU A 18 63.02 -22.90 6.23
N VAL A 19 64.04 -22.40 5.55
CA VAL A 19 64.71 -23.13 4.45
C VAL A 19 65.56 -24.22 5.07
N GLU A 20 65.06 -25.46 5.10
CA GLU A 20 65.86 -26.59 5.35
C GLU A 20 66.97 -26.62 4.30
N GLU A 21 68.21 -26.45 4.78
CA GLU A 21 69.46 -26.56 4.00
C GLU A 21 69.64 -28.01 3.56
N LEU A 22 69.16 -28.33 2.34
CA LEU A 22 69.42 -29.59 1.68
C LEU A 22 70.88 -29.63 1.28
N SER A 23 71.66 -30.32 2.05
CA SER A 23 73.00 -30.67 1.68
C SER A 23 73.02 -31.61 0.47
N ILE A 24 73.38 -31.07 -0.69
CA ILE A 24 73.49 -31.79 -1.94
C ILE A 24 74.90 -32.39 -1.92
N GLU A 25 74.99 -33.69 -1.64
CA GLU A 25 76.21 -34.43 -1.99
C GLU A 25 76.23 -34.64 -3.50
N GLU A 26 77.32 -34.14 -4.13
CA GLU A 26 77.51 -34.17 -5.57
C GLU A 26 77.78 -35.61 -6.06
N ASP A 27 76.75 -36.20 -6.70
CA ASP A 27 76.95 -37.27 -7.66
C ASP A 27 76.48 -36.81 -9.05
N PHE A 28 77.44 -36.32 -9.84
CA PHE A 28 77.26 -35.73 -11.14
C PHE A 28 77.22 -36.77 -12.26
N SER A 29 76.24 -37.69 -12.27
CA SER A 29 76.14 -38.59 -13.42
C SER A 29 74.68 -38.77 -13.96
N ASP A 30 73.65 -38.12 -13.36
CA ASP A 30 72.30 -38.27 -13.91
C ASP A 30 71.40 -37.04 -13.66
N GLY A 31 71.98 -35.84 -13.82
CA GLY A 31 71.43 -34.59 -13.30
C GLY A 31 70.35 -33.90 -14.13
N THR A 32 70.03 -34.33 -15.37
CA THR A 32 69.06 -33.60 -16.24
C THR A 32 67.61 -34.05 -16.03
N ASP A 33 67.42 -35.31 -15.69
CA ASP A 33 66.02 -35.83 -15.52
C ASP A 33 65.47 -35.43 -14.16
N SER A 34 66.28 -35.32 -13.12
CA SER A 34 65.83 -34.89 -11.78
C SER A 34 65.44 -33.41 -11.71
N ILE A 35 66.18 -32.53 -12.41
CA ILE A 35 65.84 -31.10 -12.48
C ILE A 35 64.58 -30.89 -13.27
N SER A 36 64.36 -31.61 -14.37
CA SER A 36 63.14 -31.60 -15.14
C SER A 36 61.95 -32.10 -14.33
N ALA A 37 62.12 -33.16 -13.54
CA ALA A 37 61.05 -33.69 -12.69
C ALA A 37 60.63 -32.69 -11.57
N LEU A 38 61.57 -32.01 -10.93
CA LEU A 38 61.40 -31.01 -9.91
C LEU A 38 60.73 -29.73 -10.51
N ALA A 39 61.17 -29.32 -11.69
CA ALA A 39 60.59 -28.18 -12.38
C ALA A 39 59.09 -28.43 -12.77
N ASN A 40 58.79 -29.64 -13.27
CA ASN A 40 57.43 -30.04 -13.58
C ASN A 40 56.56 -30.17 -12.33
N ALA A 41 57.05 -30.72 -11.24
CA ALA A 41 56.32 -30.81 -9.97
C ALA A 41 56.06 -29.45 -9.36
N LEU A 42 56.99 -28.49 -9.47
CA LEU A 42 56.79 -27.12 -9.02
C LEU A 42 55.80 -26.37 -9.93
N ALA A 43 55.86 -26.59 -11.23
CA ALA A 43 54.91 -26.01 -12.18
C ALA A 43 53.49 -26.54 -11.94
N ASP A 44 53.32 -27.84 -11.72
CA ASP A 44 52.02 -28.44 -11.40
C ASP A 44 51.44 -27.89 -10.10
N LYS A 45 52.29 -27.74 -9.07
CA LYS A 45 51.84 -27.15 -7.78
C LYS A 45 51.40 -25.71 -7.93
N THR A 46 52.15 -24.88 -8.65
CA THR A 46 51.78 -23.48 -8.87
C THR A 46 50.50 -23.33 -9.72
N VAL A 47 50.26 -24.22 -10.66
CA VAL A 47 49.03 -24.26 -11.45
C VAL A 47 47.82 -24.65 -10.58
N SER A 48 48.01 -25.67 -9.68
CA SER A 48 46.98 -26.07 -8.73
C SER A 48 46.62 -24.94 -7.77
N ASP A 49 47.61 -24.27 -7.18
CA ASP A 49 47.37 -23.14 -6.25
C ASP A 49 46.65 -21.98 -6.92
N VAL A 50 46.93 -21.70 -8.19
CA VAL A 50 46.22 -20.66 -8.97
C VAL A 50 44.80 -21.08 -9.26
N ALA A 51 44.55 -22.35 -9.57
CA ALA A 51 43.19 -22.85 -9.81
C ALA A 51 42.31 -22.74 -8.55
N GLU A 52 42.84 -23.21 -7.39
CA GLU A 52 42.13 -23.09 -6.11
C GLU A 52 41.82 -21.63 -5.74
N TYR A 53 42.75 -20.70 -5.99
CA TYR A 53 42.55 -19.29 -5.77
C TYR A 53 41.44 -18.72 -6.68
N GLN A 54 41.40 -19.13 -7.94
CA GLN A 54 40.37 -18.68 -8.87
C GLN A 54 38.96 -19.20 -8.51
N GLU A 55 38.90 -20.47 -8.06
CA GLU A 55 37.63 -21.05 -7.57
C GLU A 55 37.16 -20.34 -6.31
N ALA A 56 38.01 -20.12 -5.31
CA ALA A 56 37.66 -19.39 -4.09
C ALA A 56 37.22 -17.93 -4.37
N LYS A 57 37.85 -17.29 -5.34
CA LYS A 57 37.48 -15.95 -5.78
C LYS A 57 36.09 -15.93 -6.45
N ALA A 58 35.81 -16.90 -7.32
CA ALA A 58 34.51 -17.04 -7.97
C ALA A 58 33.39 -17.31 -6.96
N GLU A 59 33.63 -18.19 -5.97
CA GLU A 59 32.70 -18.43 -4.87
C GLU A 59 32.40 -17.13 -4.05
N ALA A 60 33.47 -16.39 -3.73
CA ALA A 60 33.34 -15.15 -2.99
C ALA A 60 32.52 -14.09 -3.76
N GLU A 61 32.72 -13.97 -5.07
CA GLU A 61 31.99 -13.10 -5.94
C GLU A 61 30.50 -13.51 -6.03
N GLU A 62 30.21 -14.81 -6.14
CA GLU A 62 28.85 -15.34 -6.15
C GLU A 62 28.13 -15.08 -4.81
N ILE A 63 28.82 -15.28 -3.69
CA ILE A 63 28.25 -14.98 -2.36
C ILE A 63 27.98 -13.48 -2.22
N ALA A 64 28.88 -12.62 -2.68
CA ALA A 64 28.71 -11.17 -2.64
C ALA A 64 27.51 -10.74 -3.50
N GLN A 65 27.37 -11.30 -4.69
CA GLN A 65 26.24 -11.02 -5.57
C GLN A 65 24.90 -11.45 -4.94
N LYS A 66 24.85 -12.65 -4.38
CA LYS A 66 23.63 -13.14 -3.68
C LYS A 66 23.25 -12.27 -2.48
N ARG A 67 24.22 -11.73 -1.76
CA ARG A 67 23.94 -10.78 -0.66
C ARG A 67 23.35 -9.49 -1.15
N LEU A 68 23.89 -8.89 -2.21
CA LEU A 68 23.36 -7.68 -2.81
C LEU A 68 21.94 -7.87 -3.32
N GLU A 69 21.65 -8.99 -3.98
CA GLU A 69 20.31 -9.33 -4.44
C GLU A 69 19.32 -9.51 -3.27
N ALA A 70 19.76 -10.18 -2.20
CA ALA A 70 18.95 -10.37 -1.01
C ALA A 70 18.64 -9.04 -0.29
N GLU A 71 19.63 -8.14 -0.18
CA GLU A 71 19.45 -6.80 0.40
C GLU A 71 18.50 -5.96 -0.44
N ALA A 72 18.65 -5.97 -1.76
CA ALA A 72 17.76 -5.26 -2.68
C ALA A 72 16.32 -5.79 -2.60
N ALA A 73 16.16 -7.11 -2.54
CA ALA A 73 14.85 -7.74 -2.37
C ALA A 73 14.21 -7.40 -1.01
N ALA A 74 14.99 -7.38 0.07
CA ALA A 74 14.52 -7.02 1.40
C ALA A 74 14.10 -5.54 1.47
N GLU A 75 14.87 -4.65 0.85
CA GLU A 75 14.51 -3.22 0.76
C GLU A 75 13.23 -3.00 -0.06
N ALA A 76 13.10 -3.67 -1.21
CA ALA A 76 11.90 -3.61 -2.03
C ALA A 76 10.66 -4.14 -1.27
N ALA A 77 10.80 -5.25 -0.55
CA ALA A 77 9.72 -5.80 0.27
C ALA A 77 9.32 -4.84 1.42
N ARG A 78 10.29 -4.18 2.05
CA ARG A 78 10.01 -3.18 3.08
C ARG A 78 9.25 -1.98 2.52
N LYS A 79 9.70 -1.43 1.38
CA LYS A 79 9.02 -0.30 0.71
C LYS A 79 7.59 -0.68 0.30
N ALA A 80 7.39 -1.83 -0.32
CA ALA A 80 6.06 -2.32 -0.67
C ALA A 80 5.17 -2.51 0.57
N GLY A 81 5.72 -2.97 1.69
CA GLY A 81 5.01 -3.08 2.96
C GLY A 81 4.59 -1.73 3.55
N GLU A 82 5.44 -0.72 3.47
CA GLU A 82 5.16 0.64 3.91
C GLU A 82 4.07 1.30 3.04
N GLU A 83 4.17 1.17 1.71
CA GLU A 83 3.17 1.68 0.76
C GLU A 83 1.79 1.03 0.98
N ARG A 84 1.74 -0.30 1.18
CA ARG A 84 0.49 -0.99 1.47
C ARG A 84 -0.14 -0.47 2.77
N LYS A 85 0.62 -0.33 3.86
CA LYS A 85 0.12 0.21 5.13
C LYS A 85 -0.38 1.64 4.99
N ALA A 86 0.34 2.48 4.26
CA ALA A 86 -0.07 3.86 3.98
C ALA A 86 -1.38 3.89 3.17
N GLY A 87 -1.54 3.01 2.18
CA GLY A 87 -2.77 2.84 1.41
C GLY A 87 -3.95 2.38 2.27
N GLU A 88 -3.75 1.37 3.12
CA GLU A 88 -4.77 0.87 4.06
C GLU A 88 -5.21 1.97 5.05
N GLU A 89 -4.26 2.75 5.58
CA GLU A 89 -4.58 3.86 6.49
C GLU A 89 -5.33 4.99 5.77
N ALA A 90 -4.92 5.34 4.55
CA ALA A 90 -5.62 6.34 3.73
C ALA A 90 -7.06 5.90 3.40
N ALA A 91 -7.25 4.63 3.02
CA ALA A 91 -8.58 4.06 2.76
C ALA A 91 -9.48 4.08 4.01
N ARG A 92 -8.93 3.73 5.18
CA ARG A 92 -9.66 3.80 6.46
C ARG A 92 -10.09 5.23 6.80
N LYS A 93 -9.17 6.21 6.66
CA LYS A 93 -9.49 7.62 6.89
C LYS A 93 -10.54 8.16 5.92
N ALA A 94 -10.48 7.75 4.66
CA ALA A 94 -11.48 8.13 3.65
C ALA A 94 -12.85 7.55 3.99
N GLU A 95 -12.91 6.31 4.47
CA GLU A 95 -14.16 5.67 4.88
C GLU A 95 -14.72 6.34 6.15
N GLU A 96 -13.91 6.63 7.15
CA GLU A 96 -14.32 7.37 8.35
C GLU A 96 -14.90 8.76 7.99
N ALA A 97 -14.25 9.48 7.08
CA ALA A 97 -14.72 10.76 6.58
C ALA A 97 -16.04 10.65 5.80
N ARG A 98 -16.20 9.56 5.00
CA ARG A 98 -17.45 9.27 4.28
C ARG A 98 -18.60 9.04 5.26
N VAL A 99 -18.40 8.20 6.26
CA VAL A 99 -19.41 7.91 7.29
C VAL A 99 -19.78 9.16 8.07
N ALA A 100 -18.79 9.95 8.50
CA ALA A 100 -19.02 11.20 9.20
C ALA A 100 -19.85 12.19 8.36
N LYS A 101 -19.53 12.35 7.08
CA LYS A 101 -20.27 13.21 6.15
C LYS A 101 -21.73 12.78 6.00
N ARG A 102 -21.98 11.48 5.92
CA ARG A 102 -23.34 10.92 5.83
C ARG A 102 -24.15 11.19 7.09
N GLN A 103 -23.51 11.07 8.27
CA GLN A 103 -24.13 11.42 9.53
C GLN A 103 -24.45 12.91 9.63
N GLU A 104 -23.55 13.79 9.20
CA GLU A 104 -23.79 15.23 9.13
C GLU A 104 -25.03 15.58 8.28
N ILE A 105 -25.22 14.91 7.15
CA ILE A 105 -26.40 15.10 6.28
C ILE A 105 -27.67 14.69 7.02
N ALA A 106 -27.67 13.55 7.70
CA ALA A 106 -28.83 13.08 8.47
C ALA A 106 -29.15 14.01 9.64
N ASP A 107 -28.13 14.42 10.41
CA ASP A 107 -28.29 15.34 11.53
C ASP A 107 -28.80 16.72 11.09
N PHE A 108 -28.32 17.19 9.93
CA PHE A 108 -28.81 18.42 9.35
C PHE A 108 -30.28 18.31 8.93
N ALA A 109 -30.67 17.20 8.29
CA ALA A 109 -32.04 16.96 7.89
C ALA A 109 -33.02 16.95 9.08
N LEU A 110 -32.62 16.38 10.20
CA LEU A 110 -33.42 16.29 11.43
C LEU A 110 -33.73 17.63 12.05
N GLN A 111 -32.99 18.70 11.76
CA GLN A 111 -33.26 20.05 12.27
C GLN A 111 -34.55 20.65 11.72
N PHE A 112 -35.08 20.10 10.63
CA PHE A 112 -36.26 20.60 9.95
C PHE A 112 -37.53 19.82 10.26
N VAL A 113 -37.45 18.80 11.12
CA VAL A 113 -38.63 18.06 11.58
C VAL A 113 -39.63 19.00 12.27
N GLY A 114 -40.88 18.94 11.85
CA GLY A 114 -41.92 19.81 12.31
C GLY A 114 -42.21 21.01 11.37
N ASN A 115 -41.38 21.23 10.35
CA ASN A 115 -41.67 22.25 9.33
C ASN A 115 -42.75 21.78 8.33
N PRO A 116 -43.46 22.70 7.68
CA PRO A 116 -44.62 22.33 6.88
C PRO A 116 -44.25 21.61 5.58
N TYR A 117 -45.12 20.69 5.15
CA TYR A 117 -45.14 20.18 3.79
C TYR A 117 -45.79 21.15 2.84
N VAL A 118 -45.17 21.45 1.72
CA VAL A 118 -45.74 22.23 0.62
C VAL A 118 -45.46 21.53 -0.70
N TYR A 119 -46.50 21.10 -1.40
CA TYR A 119 -46.37 20.48 -2.71
C TYR A 119 -45.63 21.39 -3.70
N GLY A 120 -44.59 20.88 -4.37
CA GLY A 120 -43.73 21.68 -5.23
C GLY A 120 -42.73 22.58 -4.49
N GLY A 121 -42.78 22.63 -3.16
CA GLY A 121 -41.89 23.44 -2.34
C GLY A 121 -40.46 22.84 -2.22
N THR A 122 -39.48 23.71 -1.95
CA THR A 122 -38.09 23.37 -1.75
C THR A 122 -37.48 24.08 -0.54
N SER A 123 -38.26 24.84 0.21
CA SER A 123 -37.78 25.56 1.38
C SER A 123 -37.76 24.65 2.60
N LEU A 124 -36.59 24.47 3.21
CA LEU A 124 -36.42 23.66 4.41
C LEU A 124 -37.22 24.22 5.61
N THR A 125 -37.50 25.52 5.64
CA THR A 125 -38.21 26.19 6.76
C THR A 125 -39.64 26.59 6.43
N ASN A 126 -39.91 26.97 5.17
CA ASN A 126 -41.23 27.50 4.79
C ASN A 126 -42.09 26.46 4.05
N GLY A 127 -41.58 25.29 3.82
CA GLY A 127 -42.26 24.15 3.23
C GLY A 127 -41.60 23.56 2.02
N ALA A 128 -41.48 22.25 2.05
CA ALA A 128 -40.95 21.43 0.99
C ALA A 128 -41.82 20.20 0.75
N ASP A 129 -41.80 19.66 -0.47
CA ASP A 129 -42.30 18.31 -0.71
C ASP A 129 -41.16 17.29 -0.49
N CYS A 130 -41.44 16.00 -0.63
CA CYS A 130 -40.49 14.93 -0.32
C CYS A 130 -39.15 15.07 -1.08
N SER A 131 -39.20 15.24 -2.39
CA SER A 131 -38.01 15.37 -3.23
C SER A 131 -37.35 16.76 -3.14
N GLY A 132 -38.14 17.80 -2.91
CA GLY A 132 -37.64 19.15 -2.63
C GLY A 132 -36.88 19.25 -1.32
N PHE A 133 -37.39 18.58 -0.28
CA PHE A 133 -36.71 18.47 1.01
C PHE A 133 -35.33 17.79 0.85
N VAL A 134 -35.28 16.58 0.29
CA VAL A 134 -34.04 15.83 0.07
C VAL A 134 -33.07 16.61 -0.81
N MET A 135 -33.55 17.19 -1.92
CA MET A 135 -32.73 18.02 -2.81
C MET A 135 -32.09 19.19 -2.05
N SER A 136 -32.88 19.89 -1.23
CA SER A 136 -32.39 21.06 -0.49
C SER A 136 -31.46 20.72 0.64
N VAL A 137 -31.66 19.59 1.32
CA VAL A 137 -30.69 19.04 2.31
C VAL A 137 -29.37 18.73 1.64
N PHE A 138 -29.36 17.93 0.58
CA PHE A 138 -28.13 17.52 -0.09
C PHE A 138 -27.37 18.67 -0.76
N SER A 139 -28.09 19.71 -1.22
CA SER A 139 -27.46 20.90 -1.80
C SER A 139 -26.56 21.65 -0.82
N GLN A 140 -26.88 21.64 0.47
CA GLN A 140 -26.04 22.25 1.52
C GLN A 140 -24.66 21.57 1.64
N PHE A 141 -24.57 20.33 1.20
CA PHE A 141 -23.34 19.54 1.21
C PHE A 141 -22.66 19.42 -0.17
N GLY A 142 -23.15 20.21 -1.15
CA GLY A 142 -22.58 20.30 -2.49
C GLY A 142 -23.04 19.20 -3.45
N TYR A 143 -24.12 18.48 -3.13
CA TYR A 143 -24.71 17.50 -4.03
C TYR A 143 -25.89 18.10 -4.80
N GLU A 144 -25.92 17.89 -6.09
CA GLU A 144 -27.03 18.29 -6.96
C GLU A 144 -27.93 17.10 -7.26
N LEU A 145 -29.17 17.15 -6.80
CA LEU A 145 -30.17 16.13 -7.05
C LEU A 145 -31.26 16.67 -8.00
N PRO A 146 -31.82 15.81 -8.87
CA PRO A 146 -32.97 16.16 -9.68
C PRO A 146 -34.17 16.60 -8.82
N ARG A 147 -35.08 17.38 -9.41
CA ARG A 147 -36.25 17.96 -8.66
C ARG A 147 -37.23 16.88 -8.18
N VAL A 148 -37.48 15.84 -8.95
CA VAL A 148 -38.56 14.89 -8.67
C VAL A 148 -38.07 13.55 -8.22
N ALA A 149 -38.80 12.85 -7.34
CA ALA A 149 -38.36 11.58 -6.70
C ALA A 149 -37.97 10.50 -7.72
N ALA A 150 -38.76 10.31 -8.79
CA ALA A 150 -38.45 9.32 -9.83
C ALA A 150 -37.14 9.62 -10.55
N ALA A 151 -36.81 10.89 -10.81
CA ALA A 151 -35.53 11.27 -11.42
C ALA A 151 -34.34 11.13 -10.42
N GLN A 152 -34.56 11.44 -9.14
CA GLN A 152 -33.58 11.18 -8.09
C GLN A 152 -33.25 9.67 -7.99
N CYS A 153 -34.28 8.83 -7.99
CA CYS A 153 -34.16 7.40 -8.01
C CYS A 153 -33.38 6.89 -9.25
N ALA A 154 -33.69 7.44 -10.43
CA ALA A 154 -32.99 7.08 -11.68
C ALA A 154 -31.52 7.51 -11.68
N ALA A 155 -31.17 8.62 -11.03
CA ALA A 155 -29.81 9.14 -10.90
C ALA A 155 -29.01 8.46 -9.78
N SER A 156 -29.65 7.70 -8.88
CA SER A 156 -29.02 7.06 -7.74
C SER A 156 -28.52 5.65 -8.06
N GLN A 157 -27.42 5.23 -7.40
CA GLN A 157 -27.00 3.84 -7.39
C GLN A 157 -27.99 2.98 -6.61
N LYS A 158 -28.36 1.84 -7.17
CA LYS A 158 -29.21 0.87 -6.49
C LYS A 158 -28.39 0.11 -5.44
N LYS A 159 -28.97 -0.09 -4.27
CA LYS A 159 -28.39 -0.78 -3.12
C LYS A 159 -29.42 -1.75 -2.54
N SER A 160 -28.96 -2.85 -1.98
CA SER A 160 -29.80 -3.78 -1.22
C SER A 160 -30.26 -3.11 0.09
N VAL A 161 -31.43 -3.51 0.59
CA VAL A 161 -31.94 -3.01 1.88
C VAL A 161 -31.07 -3.45 3.05
N GLU A 162 -30.44 -4.63 2.92
CA GLU A 162 -29.51 -5.14 3.94
C GLU A 162 -28.23 -4.28 4.05
N ASP A 163 -27.88 -3.58 2.96
CA ASP A 163 -26.65 -2.75 2.89
C ASP A 163 -26.95 -1.26 3.12
N ILE A 164 -28.17 -0.90 3.54
CA ILE A 164 -28.57 0.50 3.72
C ILE A 164 -27.73 1.17 4.83
N GLU A 165 -27.26 2.37 4.54
CA GLU A 165 -26.46 3.18 5.46
C GLU A 165 -27.12 4.55 5.69
N VAL A 166 -26.83 5.16 6.84
CA VAL A 166 -27.24 6.54 7.13
C VAL A 166 -26.88 7.46 5.96
N GLY A 167 -27.81 8.31 5.55
CA GLY A 167 -27.63 9.20 4.39
C GLY A 167 -28.00 8.56 3.05
N ASP A 168 -28.45 7.30 3.01
CA ASP A 168 -29.04 6.73 1.79
C ASP A 168 -30.46 7.23 1.57
N LEU A 169 -30.89 7.27 0.31
CA LEU A 169 -32.23 7.64 -0.08
C LEU A 169 -33.10 6.39 -0.24
N VAL A 170 -34.26 6.41 0.39
CA VAL A 170 -35.28 5.37 0.28
C VAL A 170 -36.36 5.86 -0.64
N PHE A 171 -36.60 5.12 -1.72
CA PHE A 171 -37.61 5.46 -2.73
C PHE A 171 -38.76 4.44 -2.70
N TYR A 172 -39.99 4.92 -2.70
CA TYR A 172 -41.17 4.08 -2.71
C TYR A 172 -42.36 4.80 -3.40
N GLY A 173 -43.44 4.07 -3.63
CA GLY A 173 -44.64 4.57 -4.23
C GLY A 173 -45.55 3.44 -4.69
N ASP A 174 -46.82 3.75 -4.95
CA ASP A 174 -47.84 2.81 -5.42
C ASP A 174 -47.96 2.90 -6.96
N GLY A 175 -47.39 1.89 -7.64
CA GLY A 175 -47.39 1.84 -9.11
C GLY A 175 -46.21 2.58 -9.80
N GLY A 176 -45.30 3.19 -9.02
CA GLY A 176 -44.08 3.87 -9.48
C GLY A 176 -43.41 4.60 -8.34
N ILE A 177 -42.26 5.25 -8.62
CA ILE A 177 -41.56 6.06 -7.61
C ILE A 177 -42.21 7.44 -7.56
N ASP A 178 -42.93 7.75 -6.49
CA ASP A 178 -43.56 9.04 -6.23
C ASP A 178 -43.11 9.69 -4.91
N HIS A 179 -42.41 8.94 -4.05
CA HIS A 179 -41.93 9.44 -2.78
C HIS A 179 -40.43 9.09 -2.55
N VAL A 180 -39.78 9.95 -1.76
CA VAL A 180 -38.38 9.76 -1.31
C VAL A 180 -38.25 10.19 0.15
N ALA A 181 -37.42 9.45 0.88
CA ALA A 181 -37.02 9.73 2.25
C ALA A 181 -35.54 9.59 2.41
N LEU A 182 -34.95 10.21 3.43
CA LEU A 182 -33.57 10.04 3.84
C LEU A 182 -33.50 9.06 5.01
N TYR A 183 -32.69 8.01 4.87
CA TYR A 183 -32.44 7.06 5.94
C TYR A 183 -31.48 7.65 6.99
N ILE A 184 -31.90 7.60 8.26
CA ILE A 184 -31.19 8.18 9.39
C ILE A 184 -30.64 7.15 10.39
N GLY A 185 -30.71 5.84 10.03
CA GLY A 185 -30.29 4.76 10.90
C GLY A 185 -31.42 4.13 11.72
N ASP A 186 -31.17 3.02 12.34
CA ASP A 186 -32.10 2.29 13.24
C ASP A 186 -33.48 1.98 12.64
N GLY A 187 -33.53 1.75 11.32
CA GLY A 187 -34.79 1.53 10.60
C GLY A 187 -35.68 2.76 10.48
N LYS A 188 -35.14 3.95 10.68
CA LYS A 188 -35.87 5.23 10.63
C LYS A 188 -35.51 6.04 9.40
N ILE A 189 -36.49 6.83 8.96
CA ILE A 189 -36.35 7.78 7.86
C ILE A 189 -36.83 9.16 8.27
N VAL A 190 -36.29 10.19 7.63
CA VAL A 190 -36.85 11.56 7.68
C VAL A 190 -37.30 11.98 6.28
N HIS A 191 -38.49 12.55 6.18
CA HIS A 191 -39.08 12.98 4.91
C HIS A 191 -40.13 14.05 5.10
N ALA A 192 -40.36 14.86 4.08
CA ALA A 192 -41.58 15.69 4.01
C ALA A 192 -42.73 14.78 3.56
N SER A 193 -43.62 14.43 4.48
CA SER A 193 -44.61 13.37 4.28
C SER A 193 -45.91 13.89 3.62
N THR A 194 -46.69 14.64 4.35
CA THR A 194 -47.99 15.20 3.89
C THR A 194 -48.22 16.59 4.46
N ALA A 195 -49.21 17.32 3.92
CA ALA A 195 -49.64 18.63 4.46
C ALA A 195 -50.14 18.55 5.92
N ALA A 196 -50.55 17.37 6.37
CA ALA A 196 -51.03 17.18 7.74
C ALA A 196 -49.90 16.89 8.74
N THR A 197 -48.79 16.30 8.30
CA THR A 197 -47.69 15.82 9.16
C THR A 197 -46.40 16.63 9.00
N GLY A 198 -46.21 17.30 7.87
CA GLY A 198 -44.98 18.04 7.59
C GLY A 198 -43.78 17.16 7.33
N ILE A 199 -42.59 17.65 7.74
CA ILE A 199 -41.31 16.96 7.72
C ILE A 199 -41.16 16.15 8.99
#